data_5ef2c68d7b2770322c56ceaaa193a742
#
_entry.id   5ef2c68d7b2770322c56ceaaa193a742
#
_cell.length_a   1.000
_cell.length_b   1.000
_cell.length_c   1.000
_cell.angle_alpha   90.00
_cell.angle_beta   90.00
_cell.angle_gamma   90.00
#
_symmetry.space_group_name_H-M   'P 1'
#
loop_
_entity.id
_entity.type
_entity.pdbx_description
1 polymer ?
#
loop_
_entity_poly.entity_id
_entity_poly.type
_entity_poly.pdbx_seq_one_letter_code
_entity_poly.pdbx_strand_id
1 'polypeptide(L)'
;MILRKQFLAHVAQTSPSPMLVEVARAEGSFFYTPEGKRYFDLVAGVSVSNVGHGNPAVVRAVQEQAARYMHVMVYGELVETPQVEYAARIASLLPAPLESVYFVNSGAEAVEGALKLAKRFTRRTEIVSMRRAYHGSTHGAMSMMGAPEGEEWKGAFRPLLPDVQAVEFNDFSELERITRRTACVLAEPVQGEAGVRPPRPGYLEALRRRCDEVGALLIFHEMQ
;
A
#
# COMPACT_ATOMS: atom_id res chain seq x y z
N MET A 1 15.26 20.02 23.80
CA MET A 1 15.01 19.10 24.96
C MET A 1 13.54 18.92 25.31
N ILE A 2 12.71 19.97 25.29
CA ILE A 2 11.26 19.89 25.64
C ILE A 2 10.49 19.04 24.62
N LEU A 3 10.68 19.27 23.32
CA LEU A 3 9.94 18.59 22.25
C LEU A 3 10.17 17.07 22.26
N ARG A 4 11.41 16.61 22.46
CA ARG A 4 11.71 15.16 22.57
C ARG A 4 11.05 14.49 23.78
N LYS A 5 10.94 15.20 24.92
CA LYS A 5 10.21 14.72 26.09
C LYS A 5 8.71 14.59 25.80
N GLN A 6 8.14 15.58 25.13
CA GLN A 6 6.74 15.55 24.70
C GLN A 6 6.48 14.42 23.69
N PHE A 7 7.37 14.21 22.73
CA PHE A 7 7.31 13.08 21.80
C PHE A 7 7.26 11.74 22.53
N LEU A 8 8.18 11.51 23.47
CA LEU A 8 8.20 10.26 24.22
C LEU A 8 7.01 10.09 25.16
N ALA A 9 6.41 11.19 25.62
CA ALA A 9 5.27 11.14 26.55
C ALA A 9 3.92 10.99 25.84
N HIS A 10 3.78 11.52 24.62
CA HIS A 10 2.47 11.70 23.99
C HIS A 10 2.33 11.08 22.60
N VAL A 11 3.42 10.73 21.93
CA VAL A 11 3.37 10.04 20.64
C VAL A 11 3.64 8.55 20.86
N ALA A 12 2.70 7.69 20.51
CA ALA A 12 2.89 6.26 20.56
C ALA A 12 3.94 5.84 19.52
N GLN A 13 5.08 5.33 19.99
CA GLN A 13 6.12 4.81 19.12
C GLN A 13 5.81 3.37 18.73
N THR A 14 6.00 3.04 17.45
CA THR A 14 5.88 1.68 16.93
C THR A 14 7.23 0.93 16.94
N SER A 15 8.31 1.63 17.30
CA SER A 15 9.67 1.07 17.45
C SER A 15 10.16 1.27 18.88
N PRO A 16 10.83 0.27 19.47
CA PRO A 16 11.44 0.41 20.80
C PRO A 16 12.63 1.37 20.83
N SER A 17 13.18 1.72 19.67
CA SER A 17 14.36 2.58 19.51
C SER A 17 14.16 3.66 18.46
N PRO A 18 13.28 4.66 18.70
CA PRO A 18 13.07 5.75 17.75
C PRO A 18 14.35 6.58 17.60
N MET A 19 14.62 7.08 16.39
CA MET A 19 15.83 7.86 16.09
C MET A 19 15.93 9.19 16.86
N LEU A 20 14.83 9.75 17.30
CA LEU A 20 14.73 10.99 18.09
C LEU A 20 15.43 12.20 17.43
N VAL A 21 15.56 12.20 16.11
CA VAL A 21 16.06 13.35 15.38
C VAL A 21 14.95 14.38 15.26
N GLU A 22 15.22 15.58 15.76
CA GLU A 22 14.28 16.70 15.67
C GLU A 22 14.39 17.35 14.28
N VAL A 23 13.30 17.39 13.53
CA VAL A 23 13.25 17.93 12.17
C VAL A 23 12.63 19.35 12.23
N ALA A 24 13.40 20.35 11.82
CA ALA A 24 12.91 21.73 11.73
C ALA A 24 12.37 22.09 10.34
N ARG A 25 13.01 21.57 9.27
CA ARG A 25 12.58 21.75 7.88
C ARG A 25 13.13 20.66 6.99
N ALA A 26 12.52 20.50 5.83
CA ALA A 26 13.02 19.60 4.80
C ALA A 26 12.96 20.28 3.42
N GLU A 27 13.94 19.97 2.54
CA GLU A 27 14.06 20.58 1.22
C GLU A 27 14.81 19.66 0.27
N GLY A 28 14.26 19.39 -0.92
CA GLY A 28 14.86 18.45 -1.87
C GLY A 28 15.06 17.08 -1.23
N SER A 29 16.27 16.56 -1.22
CA SER A 29 16.63 15.26 -0.63
C SER A 29 17.17 15.37 0.80
N PHE A 30 16.94 16.46 1.49
CA PHE A 30 17.51 16.71 2.81
C PHE A 30 16.50 17.16 3.83
N PHE A 31 16.74 16.82 5.10
CA PHE A 31 16.10 17.47 6.21
C PHE A 31 17.14 18.08 7.18
N TYR A 32 16.68 19.01 8.00
CA TYR A 32 17.55 19.84 8.84
C TYR A 32 17.02 19.88 10.27
N THR A 33 17.93 19.80 11.24
CA THR A 33 17.59 20.00 12.66
C THR A 33 17.46 21.49 13.01
N PRO A 34 16.92 21.82 14.20
CA PRO A 34 16.89 23.20 14.70
C PRO A 34 18.28 23.86 14.77
N GLU A 35 19.33 23.05 15.01
CA GLU A 35 20.72 23.53 15.07
C GLU A 35 21.35 23.69 13.69
N GLY A 36 20.59 23.40 12.61
CA GLY A 36 21.07 23.52 11.23
C GLY A 36 21.85 22.31 10.71
N LYS A 37 21.92 21.22 11.47
CA LYS A 37 22.58 19.99 10.99
C LYS A 37 21.75 19.39 9.86
N ARG A 38 22.41 19.07 8.74
CA ARG A 38 21.80 18.51 7.54
C ARG A 38 21.94 16.99 7.51
N TYR A 39 20.84 16.31 7.16
CA TYR A 39 20.81 14.88 6.89
C TYR A 39 20.33 14.61 5.47
N PHE A 40 20.98 13.70 4.77
CA PHE A 40 20.47 13.18 3.51
C PHE A 40 19.36 12.17 3.82
N ASP A 41 18.17 12.40 3.28
CA ASP A 41 16.99 11.58 3.55
C ASP A 41 16.93 10.39 2.58
N LEU A 42 17.55 9.28 2.98
CA LEU A 42 17.50 8.02 2.23
C LEU A 42 16.25 7.17 2.53
N VAL A 43 15.51 7.54 3.57
CA VAL A 43 14.24 6.87 3.91
C VAL A 43 13.11 7.42 3.06
N ALA A 44 13.14 8.72 2.77
CA ALA A 44 12.19 9.42 1.91
C ALA A 44 10.71 9.10 2.24
N GLY A 45 10.37 9.01 3.54
CA GLY A 45 9.02 8.63 3.99
C GLY A 45 8.67 7.19 3.64
N VAL A 46 9.63 6.28 3.62
CA VAL A 46 9.53 4.90 3.11
C VAL A 46 9.15 4.90 1.62
N SER A 47 10.07 5.46 0.80
CA SER A 47 9.96 5.56 -0.67
C SER A 47 8.79 6.39 -1.19
N VAL A 48 8.28 7.34 -0.41
CA VAL A 48 7.11 8.17 -0.76
C VAL A 48 7.49 9.53 -1.35
N SER A 49 8.56 10.16 -0.85
CA SER A 49 8.94 11.54 -1.22
C SER A 49 9.69 11.64 -2.55
N ASN A 50 9.15 11.02 -3.62
CA ASN A 50 9.81 10.84 -4.91
C ASN A 50 10.14 12.16 -5.64
N VAL A 51 9.39 13.23 -5.38
CA VAL A 51 9.62 14.57 -5.99
C VAL A 51 10.43 15.49 -5.07
N GLY A 52 10.93 14.98 -3.95
CA GLY A 52 11.66 15.73 -2.94
C GLY A 52 10.78 16.53 -2.01
N HIS A 53 11.36 16.92 -0.88
CA HIS A 53 10.68 17.77 0.11
C HIS A 53 10.50 19.19 -0.41
N GLY A 54 9.34 19.78 -0.12
CA GLY A 54 9.07 21.18 -0.41
C GLY A 54 9.02 21.54 -1.89
N ASN A 55 8.70 20.57 -2.78
CA ASN A 55 8.58 20.85 -4.21
C ASN A 55 7.61 22.02 -4.45
N PRO A 56 8.07 23.12 -5.08
CA PRO A 56 7.26 24.35 -5.14
C PRO A 56 5.98 24.20 -5.98
N ALA A 57 5.94 23.32 -6.95
CA ALA A 57 4.73 23.07 -7.74
C ALA A 57 3.67 22.35 -6.89
N VAL A 58 4.09 21.34 -6.11
CA VAL A 58 3.21 20.61 -5.19
C VAL A 58 2.70 21.52 -4.09
N VAL A 59 3.58 22.32 -3.47
CA VAL A 59 3.21 23.25 -2.40
C VAL A 59 2.17 24.27 -2.89
N ARG A 60 2.37 24.86 -4.07
CA ARG A 60 1.39 25.79 -4.65
C ARG A 60 0.04 25.14 -4.90
N ALA A 61 0.04 23.94 -5.53
CA ALA A 61 -1.20 23.23 -5.82
C ALA A 61 -2.02 22.92 -4.54
N VAL A 62 -1.32 22.51 -3.46
CA VAL A 62 -1.97 22.27 -2.15
C VAL A 62 -2.53 23.57 -1.55
N GLN A 63 -1.76 24.66 -1.58
CA GLN A 63 -2.19 25.96 -1.06
C GLN A 63 -3.40 26.51 -1.82
N GLU A 64 -3.37 26.46 -3.15
CA GLU A 64 -4.46 26.90 -4.00
C GLU A 64 -5.74 26.07 -3.78
N GLN A 65 -5.61 24.76 -3.69
CA GLN A 65 -6.75 23.89 -3.43
C GLN A 65 -7.30 24.06 -2.01
N ALA A 66 -6.45 24.17 -1.01
CA ALA A 66 -6.87 24.40 0.38
C ALA A 66 -7.65 25.72 0.55
N ALA A 67 -7.28 26.76 -0.22
CA ALA A 67 -8.01 28.04 -0.23
C ALA A 67 -9.39 27.93 -0.90
N ARG A 68 -9.61 26.97 -1.79
CA ARG A 68 -10.92 26.73 -2.44
C ARG A 68 -11.84 25.90 -1.56
N TYR A 69 -11.40 24.69 -1.24
CA TYR A 69 -12.06 23.75 -0.32
C TYR A 69 -11.12 22.60 0.02
N MET A 70 -11.26 22.04 1.20
CA MET A 70 -10.49 20.87 1.66
C MET A 70 -11.32 19.58 1.60
N HIS A 71 -12.57 19.65 2.06
CA HIS A 71 -13.48 18.50 2.07
C HIS A 71 -14.91 18.98 1.89
N VAL A 72 -15.64 18.40 0.96
CA VAL A 72 -17.06 18.65 0.72
C VAL A 72 -17.87 17.38 0.87
N MET A 73 -17.60 16.37 0.05
CA MET A 73 -18.30 15.08 0.09
C MET A 73 -17.39 13.97 -0.50
N VAL A 74 -17.36 12.83 0.15
CA VAL A 74 -16.44 11.71 -0.19
C VAL A 74 -17.02 10.69 -1.18
N TYR A 75 -18.31 10.39 -1.14
CA TYR A 75 -18.88 9.20 -1.79
C TYR A 75 -19.15 9.30 -3.30
N GLY A 76 -18.53 10.23 -4.00
CA GLY A 76 -18.77 10.41 -5.44
C GLY A 76 -20.14 11.01 -5.75
N GLU A 77 -20.77 11.69 -4.80
CA GLU A 77 -22.03 12.37 -4.97
C GLU A 77 -21.88 13.73 -5.66
N LEU A 78 -20.75 14.38 -5.46
CA LEU A 78 -20.43 15.68 -6.04
C LEU A 78 -19.30 15.55 -7.05
N VAL A 79 -19.34 16.40 -8.08
CA VAL A 79 -18.26 16.49 -9.06
C VAL A 79 -17.19 17.44 -8.53
N GLU A 80 -16.11 16.89 -8.00
CA GLU A 80 -14.98 17.62 -7.43
C GLU A 80 -13.78 17.55 -8.37
N THR A 81 -13.32 18.70 -8.84
CA THR A 81 -12.27 18.81 -9.88
C THR A 81 -11.02 17.99 -9.57
N PRO A 82 -10.39 18.06 -8.38
CA PRO A 82 -9.17 17.29 -8.11
C PRO A 82 -9.35 15.78 -8.25
N GLN A 83 -10.47 15.25 -7.77
CA GLN A 83 -10.78 13.82 -7.86
C GLN A 83 -10.97 13.38 -9.32
N VAL A 84 -11.75 14.15 -10.09
CA VAL A 84 -12.08 13.82 -11.48
C VAL A 84 -10.82 13.88 -12.35
N GLU A 85 -10.03 14.95 -12.25
CA GLU A 85 -8.81 15.12 -13.02
C GLU A 85 -7.77 14.05 -12.68
N TYR A 86 -7.60 13.75 -11.39
CA TYR A 86 -6.67 12.70 -10.97
C TYR A 86 -7.12 11.32 -11.42
N ALA A 87 -8.41 10.98 -11.27
CA ALA A 87 -8.95 9.71 -11.74
C ALA A 87 -8.76 9.54 -13.26
N ALA A 88 -9.09 10.57 -14.05
CA ALA A 88 -8.90 10.55 -15.49
C ALA A 88 -7.41 10.39 -15.86
N ARG A 89 -6.51 11.06 -15.14
CA ARG A 89 -5.08 10.95 -15.35
C ARG A 89 -4.56 9.54 -15.05
N ILE A 90 -4.95 8.93 -13.92
CA ILE A 90 -4.56 7.56 -13.57
C ILE A 90 -5.10 6.58 -14.61
N ALA A 91 -6.38 6.65 -14.96
CA ALA A 91 -7.00 5.77 -15.95
C ALA A 91 -6.27 5.84 -17.30
N SER A 92 -5.80 7.03 -17.71
CA SER A 92 -5.06 7.20 -18.98
C SER A 92 -3.68 6.53 -18.99
N LEU A 93 -3.15 6.15 -17.85
CA LEU A 93 -1.84 5.49 -17.70
C LEU A 93 -1.96 3.98 -17.51
N LEU A 94 -3.17 3.49 -17.27
CA LEU A 94 -3.43 2.07 -17.02
C LEU A 94 -3.92 1.36 -18.29
N PRO A 95 -3.67 0.06 -18.43
CA PRO A 95 -4.25 -0.71 -19.54
C PRO A 95 -5.76 -0.86 -19.39
N ALA A 96 -6.48 -0.87 -20.51
CA ALA A 96 -7.90 -1.20 -20.50
C ALA A 96 -8.11 -2.64 -19.93
N PRO A 97 -9.18 -2.88 -19.17
CA PRO A 97 -10.32 -2.00 -18.86
C PRO A 97 -10.22 -1.28 -17.50
N LEU A 98 -9.03 -0.94 -17.01
CA LEU A 98 -8.84 -0.27 -15.71
C LEU A 98 -9.14 1.23 -15.81
N GLU A 99 -10.43 1.59 -15.76
CA GLU A 99 -10.92 2.95 -16.02
C GLU A 99 -11.54 3.64 -14.80
N SER A 100 -11.76 2.91 -13.71
CA SER A 100 -12.43 3.43 -12.51
C SER A 100 -11.48 3.52 -11.34
N VAL A 101 -11.50 4.65 -10.63
CA VAL A 101 -10.68 4.90 -9.44
C VAL A 101 -11.57 5.04 -8.21
N TYR A 102 -11.27 4.27 -7.18
CA TYR A 102 -11.90 4.36 -5.87
C TYR A 102 -10.92 4.95 -4.86
N PHE A 103 -11.21 6.14 -4.36
CA PHE A 103 -10.34 6.85 -3.43
C PHE A 103 -10.55 6.41 -1.99
N VAL A 104 -9.45 6.20 -1.31
CA VAL A 104 -9.36 5.86 0.13
C VAL A 104 -8.21 6.61 0.78
N ASN A 105 -8.07 6.51 2.11
CA ASN A 105 -7.07 7.29 2.85
C ASN A 105 -5.71 6.57 3.01
N SER A 106 -5.66 5.27 2.78
CA SER A 106 -4.43 4.48 2.97
C SER A 106 -4.38 3.27 2.06
N GLY A 107 -3.17 2.73 1.86
CA GLY A 107 -2.99 1.46 1.15
C GLY A 107 -3.70 0.28 1.82
N ALA A 108 -3.73 0.24 3.15
CA ALA A 108 -4.49 -0.77 3.87
C ALA A 108 -5.99 -0.72 3.55
N GLU A 109 -6.59 0.48 3.49
CA GLU A 109 -7.99 0.66 3.08
C GLU A 109 -8.21 0.27 1.61
N ALA A 110 -7.26 0.55 0.72
CA ALA A 110 -7.33 0.13 -0.67
C ALA A 110 -7.35 -1.41 -0.78
N VAL A 111 -6.50 -2.09 -0.02
CA VAL A 111 -6.49 -3.55 0.07
C VAL A 111 -7.82 -4.07 0.60
N GLU A 112 -8.33 -3.53 1.71
CA GLU A 112 -9.64 -3.92 2.27
C GLU A 112 -10.77 -3.76 1.22
N GLY A 113 -10.78 -2.64 0.51
CA GLY A 113 -11.74 -2.36 -0.57
C GLY A 113 -11.66 -3.38 -1.69
N ALA A 114 -10.45 -3.67 -2.17
CA ALA A 114 -10.19 -4.61 -3.25
C ALA A 114 -10.60 -6.05 -2.87
N LEU A 115 -10.27 -6.50 -1.65
CA LEU A 115 -10.67 -7.83 -1.16
C LEU A 115 -12.20 -7.97 -1.06
N LYS A 116 -12.87 -6.96 -0.52
CA LYS A 116 -14.35 -6.92 -0.44
C LYS A 116 -14.98 -6.94 -1.82
N LEU A 117 -14.44 -6.15 -2.75
CA LEU A 117 -14.92 -6.11 -4.13
C LEU A 117 -14.74 -7.47 -4.82
N ALA A 118 -13.58 -8.11 -4.66
CA ALA A 118 -13.30 -9.42 -5.23
C ALA A 118 -14.26 -10.49 -4.71
N LYS A 119 -14.48 -10.56 -3.40
CA LYS A 119 -15.47 -11.50 -2.79
C LYS A 119 -16.89 -11.23 -3.29
N ARG A 120 -17.29 -9.96 -3.37
CA ARG A 120 -18.63 -9.58 -3.85
C ARG A 120 -18.84 -9.96 -5.31
N PHE A 121 -17.86 -9.73 -6.15
CA PHE A 121 -17.93 -10.02 -7.59
C PHE A 121 -17.91 -11.51 -7.87
N THR A 122 -16.97 -12.26 -7.31
CA THR A 122 -16.78 -13.69 -7.58
C THR A 122 -17.75 -14.58 -6.80
N ARG A 123 -18.32 -14.09 -5.70
CA ARG A 123 -19.10 -14.88 -4.72
C ARG A 123 -18.29 -16.01 -4.07
N ARG A 124 -16.97 -15.87 -4.04
CA ARG A 124 -16.02 -16.81 -3.43
C ARG A 124 -15.40 -16.18 -2.19
N THR A 125 -14.84 -17.01 -1.31
CA THR A 125 -14.28 -16.54 -0.02
C THR A 125 -12.77 -16.68 0.06
N GLU A 126 -12.18 -17.66 -0.63
CA GLU A 126 -10.75 -17.93 -0.57
C GLU A 126 -9.92 -16.82 -1.20
N ILE A 127 -8.91 -16.37 -0.49
CA ILE A 127 -7.93 -15.39 -0.96
C ILE A 127 -6.55 -16.03 -0.93
N VAL A 128 -5.80 -15.83 -1.99
CA VAL A 128 -4.39 -16.23 -2.06
C VAL A 128 -3.52 -14.98 -2.00
N SER A 129 -2.52 -14.99 -1.11
CA SER A 129 -1.49 -13.96 -1.03
C SER A 129 -0.11 -14.58 -1.23
N MET A 130 0.93 -13.74 -1.28
CA MET A 130 2.30 -14.22 -1.42
C MET A 130 2.98 -14.27 -0.05
N ARG A 131 3.84 -15.28 0.19
CA ARG A 131 4.69 -15.30 1.38
C ARG A 131 5.62 -14.09 1.39
N ARG A 132 5.88 -13.55 2.57
CA ARG A 132 6.70 -12.35 2.81
C ARG A 132 6.11 -11.06 2.23
N ALA A 133 4.85 -11.07 1.78
CA ALA A 133 4.19 -9.85 1.32
C ALA A 133 3.85 -8.91 2.47
N TYR A 134 3.83 -7.61 2.19
CA TYR A 134 3.30 -6.60 3.09
C TYR A 134 2.14 -5.85 2.44
N HIS A 135 0.99 -5.84 3.09
CA HIS A 135 -0.23 -5.27 2.54
C HIS A 135 -0.91 -4.24 3.46
N GLY A 136 -0.34 -3.97 4.60
CA GLY A 136 -0.88 -3.06 5.60
C GLY A 136 -1.22 -3.75 6.92
N SER A 137 -1.55 -2.96 7.93
CA SER A 137 -1.72 -3.39 9.33
C SER A 137 -3.16 -3.39 9.84
N THR A 138 -4.17 -3.17 8.99
CA THR A 138 -5.57 -3.47 9.35
C THR A 138 -5.79 -4.98 9.41
N HIS A 139 -6.81 -5.46 10.12
CA HIS A 139 -7.03 -6.89 10.29
C HIS A 139 -7.14 -7.65 8.96
N GLY A 140 -7.86 -7.12 7.96
CA GLY A 140 -7.95 -7.77 6.65
C GLY A 140 -6.64 -7.73 5.88
N ALA A 141 -5.98 -6.57 5.78
CA ALA A 141 -4.69 -6.46 5.12
C ALA A 141 -3.61 -7.31 5.81
N MET A 142 -3.58 -7.32 7.16
CA MET A 142 -2.68 -8.15 7.96
C MET A 142 -2.91 -9.65 7.72
N SER A 143 -4.15 -10.06 7.48
CA SER A 143 -4.46 -11.46 7.15
C SER A 143 -3.75 -11.94 5.89
N MET A 144 -3.49 -11.03 4.94
CA MET A 144 -2.80 -11.30 3.67
C MET A 144 -1.28 -11.36 3.83
N MET A 145 -0.72 -10.92 4.95
CA MET A 145 0.71 -10.96 5.18
C MET A 145 1.15 -12.41 5.39
N GLY A 146 1.75 -13.01 4.38
CA GLY A 146 2.24 -14.38 4.40
C GLY A 146 3.68 -14.47 4.90
N ALA A 147 3.91 -14.75 6.17
CA ALA A 147 5.26 -15.01 6.65
C ALA A 147 5.43 -16.49 7.00
N PRO A 148 6.51 -17.14 6.53
CA PRO A 148 6.86 -18.49 6.98
C PRO A 148 7.18 -18.52 8.49
N GLU A 149 7.70 -17.40 9.00
CA GLU A 149 8.15 -17.21 10.38
C GLU A 149 7.29 -16.18 11.15
N GLY A 150 6.22 -15.68 10.54
CA GLY A 150 5.55 -14.43 10.93
C GLY A 150 4.34 -14.57 11.80
N GLU A 151 4.21 -15.64 12.57
CA GLU A 151 3.27 -15.68 13.68
C GLU A 151 3.59 -14.60 14.72
N GLU A 152 4.85 -14.18 14.83
CA GLU A 152 5.28 -13.10 15.71
C GLU A 152 4.59 -11.77 15.40
N TRP A 153 4.44 -11.43 14.10
CA TRP A 153 3.86 -10.15 13.68
C TRP A 153 2.34 -10.08 13.79
N LYS A 154 1.66 -11.19 13.62
CA LYS A 154 0.19 -11.23 13.58
C LYS A 154 -0.46 -12.16 14.58
N GLY A 155 0.31 -12.97 15.30
CA GLY A 155 -0.20 -13.94 16.25
C GLY A 155 -1.06 -13.34 17.35
N ALA A 156 -0.63 -12.18 17.90
CA ALA A 156 -1.34 -11.45 18.94
C ALA A 156 -2.69 -10.85 18.47
N PHE A 157 -2.92 -10.77 17.15
CA PHE A 157 -4.13 -10.15 16.58
C PHE A 157 -5.16 -11.17 16.07
N ARG A 158 -5.00 -12.44 16.40
CA ARG A 158 -5.95 -13.49 16.04
C ARG A 158 -7.26 -13.36 16.81
N PRO A 159 -8.43 -13.72 16.20
CA PRO A 159 -8.58 -14.34 14.88
C PRO A 159 -8.46 -13.33 13.75
N LEU A 160 -7.80 -13.75 12.66
CA LEU A 160 -7.73 -13.03 11.41
C LEU A 160 -8.78 -13.54 10.41
N LEU A 161 -8.83 -12.99 9.20
CA LEU A 161 -9.79 -13.44 8.18
C LEU A 161 -9.57 -14.93 7.87
N PRO A 162 -10.66 -15.72 7.82
CA PRO A 162 -10.60 -17.10 7.37
C PRO A 162 -10.39 -17.20 5.85
N ASP A 163 -10.11 -18.41 5.35
CA ASP A 163 -9.94 -18.73 3.95
C ASP A 163 -8.84 -17.91 3.24
N VAL A 164 -7.76 -17.64 3.96
CA VAL A 164 -6.55 -17.02 3.43
C VAL A 164 -5.44 -18.05 3.38
N GLN A 165 -4.83 -18.21 2.21
CA GLN A 165 -3.64 -19.02 2.05
C GLN A 165 -2.51 -18.21 1.40
N ALA A 166 -1.26 -18.57 1.72
CA ALA A 166 -0.09 -17.97 1.15
C ALA A 166 0.68 -18.97 0.28
N VAL A 167 1.14 -18.50 -0.88
CA VAL A 167 2.00 -19.23 -1.80
C VAL A 167 3.38 -18.59 -1.88
N GLU A 168 4.40 -19.35 -2.25
CA GLU A 168 5.74 -18.80 -2.44
C GLU A 168 5.81 -17.91 -3.68
N PHE A 169 6.32 -16.67 -3.49
CA PHE A 169 6.60 -15.77 -4.60
C PHE A 169 7.74 -16.31 -5.46
N ASN A 170 7.58 -16.28 -6.77
CA ASN A 170 8.53 -16.85 -7.74
C ASN A 170 8.60 -18.39 -7.80
N ASP A 171 7.65 -19.08 -7.20
CA ASP A 171 7.51 -20.52 -7.36
C ASP A 171 6.31 -20.84 -8.28
N PHE A 172 6.62 -21.30 -9.49
CA PHE A 172 5.62 -21.64 -10.50
C PHE A 172 4.76 -22.84 -10.09
N SER A 173 5.30 -23.77 -9.30
CA SER A 173 4.55 -24.96 -8.86
C SER A 173 3.47 -24.63 -7.84
N GLU A 174 3.71 -23.60 -7.02
CA GLU A 174 2.73 -23.12 -6.03
C GLU A 174 1.51 -22.43 -6.68
N LEU A 175 1.58 -22.04 -7.95
CA LEU A 175 0.44 -21.46 -8.66
C LEU A 175 -0.74 -22.42 -8.81
N GLU A 176 -0.50 -23.74 -8.78
CA GLU A 176 -1.55 -24.75 -8.81
C GLU A 176 -2.50 -24.69 -7.61
N ARG A 177 -2.05 -24.09 -6.51
CA ARG A 177 -2.88 -23.86 -5.31
C ARG A 177 -3.94 -22.79 -5.51
N ILE A 178 -3.82 -21.97 -6.56
CA ILE A 178 -4.88 -21.05 -6.99
C ILE A 178 -5.93 -21.87 -7.74
N THR A 179 -7.12 -21.98 -7.21
CA THR A 179 -8.15 -22.88 -7.69
C THR A 179 -9.47 -22.17 -8.01
N ARG A 180 -10.45 -22.89 -8.48
CA ARG A 180 -11.81 -22.34 -8.70
C ARG A 180 -12.51 -21.88 -7.42
N ARG A 181 -11.97 -22.17 -6.25
CA ARG A 181 -12.44 -21.62 -4.96
C ARG A 181 -11.90 -20.23 -4.68
N THR A 182 -10.79 -19.86 -5.31
CA THR A 182 -10.10 -18.60 -5.10
C THR A 182 -10.91 -17.43 -5.64
N ALA A 183 -11.24 -16.45 -4.80
CA ALA A 183 -11.87 -15.19 -5.18
C ALA A 183 -10.87 -14.28 -5.88
N CYS A 184 -9.71 -14.11 -5.27
CA CYS A 184 -8.63 -13.31 -5.83
C CYS A 184 -7.26 -13.75 -5.33
N VAL A 185 -6.25 -13.33 -6.10
CA VAL A 185 -4.85 -13.35 -5.70
C VAL A 185 -4.40 -11.91 -5.47
N LEU A 186 -3.82 -11.63 -4.31
CA LEU A 186 -3.20 -10.35 -4.01
C LEU A 186 -1.68 -10.52 -4.08
N ALA A 187 -1.03 -9.78 -4.97
CA ALA A 187 0.40 -9.88 -5.22
C ALA A 187 1.04 -8.50 -5.36
N GLU A 188 2.26 -8.34 -4.88
CA GLU A 188 3.14 -7.23 -5.22
C GLU A 188 3.88 -7.60 -6.51
N PRO A 189 3.90 -6.75 -7.55
CA PRO A 189 4.72 -7.03 -8.74
C PRO A 189 6.21 -7.13 -8.42
N VAL A 190 6.69 -6.31 -7.48
CA VAL A 190 7.99 -6.41 -6.81
C VAL A 190 7.72 -6.37 -5.32
N GLN A 191 8.11 -7.41 -4.58
CA GLN A 191 7.93 -7.39 -3.13
C GLN A 191 8.92 -6.39 -2.50
N GLY A 192 8.39 -5.29 -1.93
CA GLY A 192 9.19 -4.21 -1.34
C GLY A 192 9.77 -4.59 0.01
N GLU A 193 8.92 -4.77 1.00
CA GLU A 193 9.31 -5.03 2.40
C GLU A 193 10.04 -6.37 2.60
N ALA A 194 9.88 -7.31 1.67
CA ALA A 194 10.62 -8.57 1.66
C ALA A 194 12.10 -8.43 1.25
N GLY A 195 12.59 -7.21 1.02
CA GLY A 195 13.96 -6.91 0.60
C GLY A 195 14.10 -6.70 -0.91
N VAL A 196 13.13 -6.03 -1.53
CA VAL A 196 13.10 -5.69 -2.97
C VAL A 196 13.30 -6.93 -3.84
N ARG A 197 12.31 -7.82 -3.82
CA ARG A 197 12.35 -9.09 -4.56
C ARG A 197 11.60 -8.94 -5.88
N PRO A 198 12.29 -8.85 -7.04
CA PRO A 198 11.64 -8.80 -8.35
C PRO A 198 11.07 -10.17 -8.76
N PRO A 199 10.07 -10.19 -9.65
CA PRO A 199 9.56 -11.43 -10.21
C PRO A 199 10.58 -12.07 -11.13
N ARG A 200 10.61 -13.40 -11.16
CA ARG A 200 11.34 -14.15 -12.20
C ARG A 200 10.68 -13.91 -13.56
N PRO A 201 11.45 -13.95 -14.66
CA PRO A 201 10.87 -13.84 -16.00
C PRO A 201 9.72 -14.83 -16.21
N GLY A 202 8.58 -14.33 -16.70
CA GLY A 202 7.39 -15.12 -16.96
C GLY A 202 6.52 -15.45 -15.76
N TYR A 203 6.91 -15.07 -14.52
CA TYR A 203 6.13 -15.42 -13.32
C TYR A 203 4.79 -14.67 -13.26
N LEU A 204 4.79 -13.36 -13.50
CA LEU A 204 3.55 -12.57 -13.46
C LEU A 204 2.59 -12.96 -14.58
N GLU A 205 3.11 -13.30 -15.75
CA GLU A 205 2.31 -13.81 -16.86
C GLU A 205 1.72 -15.20 -16.55
N ALA A 206 2.48 -16.07 -15.88
CA ALA A 206 1.98 -17.37 -15.43
C ALA A 206 0.90 -17.20 -14.36
N LEU A 207 1.10 -16.28 -13.41
CA LEU A 207 0.12 -15.92 -12.39
C LEU A 207 -1.17 -15.39 -13.04
N ARG A 208 -1.06 -14.49 -14.03
CA ARG A 208 -2.20 -13.95 -14.77
C ARG A 208 -2.97 -15.07 -15.46
N ARG A 209 -2.27 -15.92 -16.25
CA ARG A 209 -2.89 -17.07 -16.93
C ARG A 209 -3.61 -17.98 -15.94
N ARG A 210 -2.96 -18.30 -14.81
CA ARG A 210 -3.59 -19.18 -13.81
C ARG A 210 -4.87 -18.57 -13.22
N CYS A 211 -4.86 -17.28 -12.93
CA CYS A 211 -6.06 -16.59 -12.47
C CYS A 211 -7.19 -16.66 -13.50
N ASP A 212 -6.89 -16.46 -14.78
CA ASP A 212 -7.86 -16.53 -15.87
C ASP A 212 -8.46 -17.93 -16.02
N GLU A 213 -7.63 -18.99 -15.98
CA GLU A 213 -8.06 -20.39 -16.07
C GLU A 213 -9.09 -20.77 -15.01
N VAL A 214 -8.92 -20.25 -13.79
CA VAL A 214 -9.80 -20.60 -12.67
C VAL A 214 -10.87 -19.56 -12.40
N GLY A 215 -10.83 -18.42 -13.09
CA GLY A 215 -11.74 -17.28 -12.91
C GLY A 215 -11.54 -16.57 -11.59
N ALA A 216 -10.31 -16.51 -11.07
CA ALA A 216 -9.93 -15.69 -9.93
C ALA A 216 -9.54 -14.27 -10.39
N LEU A 217 -9.80 -13.27 -9.57
CA LEU A 217 -9.28 -11.93 -9.85
C LEU A 217 -7.81 -11.82 -9.46
N LEU A 218 -7.03 -11.07 -10.23
CA LEU A 218 -5.67 -10.72 -9.89
C LEU A 218 -5.63 -9.25 -9.46
N ILE A 219 -5.12 -9.02 -8.26
CA ILE A 219 -4.97 -7.69 -7.66
C ILE A 219 -3.47 -7.43 -7.51
N PHE A 220 -2.96 -6.41 -8.17
CA PHE A 220 -1.61 -5.93 -7.94
C PHE A 220 -1.60 -4.83 -6.89
N HIS A 221 -0.74 -5.02 -5.88
CA HIS A 221 -0.47 -4.04 -4.84
C HIS A 221 0.82 -3.30 -5.21
N GLU A 222 0.65 -2.07 -5.69
CA GLU A 222 1.73 -1.23 -6.24
C GLU A 222 1.94 0.03 -5.39
N MET A 223 1.88 -0.11 -4.06
CA MET A 223 2.08 1.01 -3.16
C MET A 223 3.53 1.50 -3.17
N GLN A 224 4.48 0.62 -3.44
CA GLN A 224 5.91 0.91 -3.50
C GLN A 224 6.57 0.39 -4.74
#